data_05e200d0007688b1de4ff0eb6d1198ca
#
_entry.id   05e200d0007688b1de4ff0eb6d1198ca
#
_cell.length_a   1.000
_cell.length_b   1.000
_cell.length_c   1.000
_cell.angle_alpha   90.00
_cell.angle_beta   90.00
_cell.angle_gamma   90.00
#
_symmetry.space_group_name_H-M   'P 1'
#
loop_
_entity.id
_entity.type
_entity.pdbx_description
1 polymer ?
#
loop_
_entity_poly.entity_id
_entity_poly.type
_entity_poly.pdbx_seq_one_letter_code
_entity_poly.pdbx_strand_id
1 'polypeptide(L)'
;MIIQNNQIIDPNYNNFQVMMSWEKPYMEKCIDVLKPHGDVLEIGFGMAYSATAINKYRLRSYSVIEKNKDVIKQFNKWKLRQKTKKINLIKGLWQQQLPFLNKKYDSIFFDDSPSHEINLNNNDRFYLFLKLLLLKNVKYNTTLVYYATR
;
A
#
# COMPACT_ATOMS: atom_id res chain seq x y z
N MET A 1 -10.93 5.72 -11.86
CA MET A 1 -11.14 6.18 -10.47
C MET A 1 -11.19 7.68 -10.44
N ILE A 2 -12.06 8.23 -9.63
CA ILE A 2 -12.20 9.68 -9.43
C ILE A 2 -11.80 10.01 -7.99
N ILE A 3 -10.97 11.03 -7.82
CA ILE A 3 -10.58 11.56 -6.52
C ILE A 3 -11.31 12.87 -6.33
N GLN A 4 -12.30 12.90 -5.45
CA GLN A 4 -13.07 14.08 -5.11
C GLN A 4 -13.59 14.03 -3.68
N ASN A 5 -13.79 15.18 -3.06
CA ASN A 5 -14.38 15.31 -1.72
C ASN A 5 -13.74 14.38 -0.67
N ASN A 6 -12.38 14.28 -0.67
CA ASN A 6 -11.63 13.42 0.25
C ASN A 6 -12.01 11.93 0.18
N GLN A 7 -12.31 11.45 -1.01
CA GLN A 7 -12.58 10.03 -1.25
C GLN A 7 -12.08 9.59 -2.62
N ILE A 8 -11.79 8.31 -2.76
CA ILE A 8 -11.48 7.67 -4.03
C ILE A 8 -12.66 6.77 -4.40
N ILE A 9 -13.24 7.02 -5.57
CA ILE A 9 -14.40 6.29 -6.08
C ILE A 9 -14.05 5.67 -7.43
N ASP A 10 -14.50 4.46 -7.70
CA ASP A 10 -14.45 3.86 -9.02
C ASP A 10 -15.83 3.98 -9.70
N PRO A 11 -16.00 4.94 -10.64
CA PRO A 11 -17.27 5.16 -11.31
C PRO A 11 -17.65 4.02 -12.26
N ASN A 12 -16.69 3.22 -12.72
CA ASN A 12 -16.95 2.08 -13.61
C ASN A 12 -17.58 0.90 -12.86
N TYR A 13 -17.68 0.99 -11.54
CA TYR A 13 -18.15 -0.07 -10.66
C TYR A 13 -19.17 0.46 -9.65
N ASN A 14 -20.32 0.97 -10.15
CA ASN A 14 -21.39 1.50 -9.32
C ASN A 14 -20.90 2.49 -8.24
N ASN A 15 -19.93 3.34 -8.57
CA ASN A 15 -19.31 4.27 -7.62
C ASN A 15 -18.70 3.55 -6.39
N PHE A 16 -18.08 2.40 -6.60
CA PHE A 16 -17.44 1.66 -5.51
C PHE A 16 -16.46 2.55 -4.74
N GLN A 17 -16.60 2.57 -3.44
CA GLN A 17 -15.76 3.36 -2.54
C GLN A 17 -14.43 2.63 -2.33
N VAL A 18 -13.37 3.16 -2.93
CA VAL A 18 -12.03 2.60 -2.81
C VAL A 18 -11.36 3.02 -1.51
N MET A 19 -11.49 4.30 -1.15
CA MET A 19 -10.96 4.86 0.10
C MET A 19 -11.76 6.10 0.51
N MET A 20 -12.01 6.21 1.81
CA MET A 20 -12.81 7.28 2.40
C MET A 20 -12.00 8.03 3.47
N SER A 21 -12.29 9.32 3.64
CA SER A 21 -11.59 10.16 4.64
C SER A 21 -11.75 9.66 6.09
N TRP A 22 -12.86 9.02 6.42
CA TRP A 22 -13.12 8.47 7.75
C TRP A 22 -12.21 7.26 8.09
N GLU A 23 -11.56 6.65 7.09
CA GLU A 23 -10.63 5.55 7.30
C GLU A 23 -9.27 6.00 7.85
N LYS A 24 -8.98 7.32 7.78
CA LYS A 24 -7.69 7.86 8.23
C LYS A 24 -7.27 7.43 9.63
N PRO A 25 -8.11 7.55 10.69
CA PRO A 25 -7.72 7.12 12.03
C PRO A 25 -7.42 5.61 12.11
N TYR A 26 -8.15 4.80 11.37
CA TYR A 26 -7.92 3.36 11.31
C TYR A 26 -6.58 3.04 10.65
N MET A 27 -6.27 3.68 9.52
CA MET A 27 -4.99 3.52 8.83
C MET A 27 -3.81 3.94 9.71
N GLU A 28 -3.92 5.08 10.39
CA GLU A 28 -2.91 5.55 11.34
C GLU A 28 -2.70 4.53 12.46
N LYS A 29 -3.77 3.91 12.97
CA LYS A 29 -3.69 2.88 13.99
C LYS A 29 -3.02 1.60 13.50
N CYS A 30 -3.29 1.18 12.28
CA CYS A 30 -2.59 0.05 11.67
C CYS A 30 -1.06 0.29 11.65
N ILE A 31 -0.65 1.52 11.31
CA ILE A 31 0.77 1.87 11.27
C ILE A 31 1.38 1.97 12.68
N ASP A 32 0.64 2.44 13.67
CA ASP A 32 1.08 2.39 15.08
C ASP A 32 1.36 0.95 15.54
N VAL A 33 0.55 -0.01 15.10
CA VAL A 33 0.75 -1.44 15.39
C VAL A 33 1.94 -2.00 14.63
N LEU A 34 2.11 -1.63 13.36
CA LEU A 34 3.22 -2.07 12.51
C LEU A 34 4.58 -1.63 13.07
N LYS A 35 4.66 -0.41 13.62
CA LYS A 35 5.92 0.23 14.05
C LYS A 35 6.98 0.19 12.96
N PRO A 36 6.77 0.86 11.82
CA PRO A 36 7.64 0.75 10.66
C PRO A 36 9.10 1.06 10.98
N HIS A 37 10.00 0.25 10.43
CA HIS A 37 11.45 0.45 10.55
C HIS A 37 12.18 -0.16 9.34
N GLY A 38 13.41 0.26 9.12
CA GLY A 38 14.29 -0.27 8.09
C GLY A 38 13.77 -0.02 6.67
N ASP A 39 13.72 -1.05 5.87
CA ASP A 39 13.17 -1.03 4.52
C ASP A 39 11.69 -1.40 4.58
N VAL A 40 10.81 -0.51 4.12
CA VAL A 40 9.36 -0.66 4.20
C VAL A 40 8.76 -0.86 2.81
N LEU A 41 7.83 -1.82 2.71
CA LEU A 41 6.99 -2.02 1.53
C LEU A 41 5.54 -1.75 1.88
N GLU A 42 4.86 -0.96 1.06
CA GLU A 42 3.42 -0.75 1.11
C GLU A 42 2.76 -1.20 -0.18
N ILE A 43 1.61 -1.86 -0.06
CA ILE A 43 0.76 -2.21 -1.19
C ILE A 43 -0.47 -1.29 -1.16
N GLY A 44 -0.64 -0.48 -2.21
CA GLY A 44 -1.69 0.53 -2.27
C GLY A 44 -1.30 1.84 -1.58
N PHE A 45 -1.36 2.95 -2.32
CA PHE A 45 -1.05 4.28 -1.80
C PHE A 45 -2.31 5.05 -1.38
N GLY A 46 -3.37 4.93 -2.17
CA GLY A 46 -4.66 5.55 -1.91
C GLY A 46 -4.56 7.07 -1.68
N MET A 47 -5.09 7.52 -0.57
CA MET A 47 -5.07 8.93 -0.13
C MET A 47 -3.83 9.29 0.72
N ALA A 48 -2.81 8.44 0.73
CA ALA A 48 -1.57 8.62 1.47
C ALA A 48 -1.70 8.65 3.00
N TYR A 49 -2.76 8.14 3.57
CA TYR A 49 -2.92 8.16 5.04
C TYR A 49 -1.90 7.27 5.73
N SER A 50 -1.81 6.01 5.33
CA SER A 50 -0.81 5.07 5.80
C SER A 50 0.60 5.48 5.39
N ALA A 51 0.81 5.88 4.13
CA ALA A 51 2.09 6.34 3.62
C ALA A 51 2.64 7.54 4.44
N THR A 52 1.79 8.49 4.79
CA THR A 52 2.16 9.65 5.62
C THR A 52 2.51 9.21 7.04
N ALA A 53 1.73 8.31 7.63
CA ALA A 53 2.00 7.78 8.97
C ALA A 53 3.31 6.97 9.00
N ILE A 54 3.55 6.12 8.01
CA ILE A 54 4.80 5.35 7.84
C ILE A 54 6.01 6.29 7.78
N ASN A 55 5.94 7.33 6.96
CA ASN A 55 7.08 8.21 6.73
C ASN A 55 7.34 9.24 7.85
N LYS A 56 6.57 9.21 8.93
CA LYS A 56 6.93 9.87 10.22
C LYS A 56 8.00 9.11 10.99
N TYR A 57 8.15 7.82 10.75
CA TYR A 57 9.18 6.98 11.36
C TYR A 57 10.53 7.17 10.69
N ARG A 58 11.60 6.82 11.39
CA ARG A 58 12.95 6.82 10.82
C ARG A 58 13.15 5.55 10.00
N LEU A 59 13.15 5.70 8.67
CA LEU A 59 13.25 4.59 7.72
C LEU A 59 14.58 4.61 6.96
N ARG A 60 15.03 3.43 6.53
CA ARG A 60 16.10 3.30 5.54
C ARG A 60 15.58 3.55 4.13
N SER A 61 14.43 3.01 3.82
CA SER A 61 13.72 3.25 2.55
C SER A 61 12.22 2.98 2.69
N TYR A 62 11.45 3.59 1.82
CA TYR A 62 10.02 3.32 1.65
C TYR A 62 9.74 3.04 0.18
N SER A 63 9.08 1.92 -0.09
CA SER A 63 8.64 1.52 -1.42
C SER A 63 7.13 1.28 -1.40
N VAL A 64 6.42 1.72 -2.42
CA VAL A 64 4.99 1.47 -2.57
C VAL A 64 4.68 0.95 -3.96
N ILE A 65 3.81 -0.05 -4.05
CA ILE A 65 3.24 -0.53 -5.30
C ILE A 65 1.86 0.09 -5.48
N GLU A 66 1.67 0.84 -6.58
CA GLU A 66 0.40 1.48 -6.90
C GLU A 66 0.10 1.35 -8.40
N LYS A 67 -1.14 0.97 -8.70
CA LYS A 67 -1.61 0.73 -10.09
C LYS A 67 -2.31 1.93 -10.71
N ASN A 68 -2.96 2.75 -9.89
CA ASN A 68 -3.84 3.81 -10.37
C ASN A 68 -3.08 5.05 -10.79
N LYS A 69 -3.28 5.49 -12.03
CA LYS A 69 -2.56 6.64 -12.62
C LYS A 69 -2.83 7.97 -11.91
N ASP A 70 -4.03 8.19 -11.41
CA ASP A 70 -4.40 9.44 -10.75
C ASP A 70 -3.84 9.47 -9.32
N VAL A 71 -3.85 8.33 -8.63
CA VAL A 71 -3.18 8.16 -7.34
C VAL A 71 -1.66 8.38 -7.49
N ILE A 72 -1.06 7.87 -8.56
CA ILE A 72 0.38 8.08 -8.87
C ILE A 72 0.71 9.57 -9.06
N LYS A 73 -0.16 10.35 -9.67
CA LYS A 73 0.04 11.82 -9.77
C LYS A 73 0.07 12.49 -8.39
N GLN A 74 -0.77 12.05 -7.47
CA GLN A 74 -0.77 12.55 -6.10
C GLN A 74 0.47 12.12 -5.31
N PHE A 75 0.93 10.88 -5.51
CA PHE A 75 2.17 10.40 -4.93
C PHE A 75 3.35 11.32 -5.26
N ASN A 76 3.49 11.77 -6.49
CA ASN A 76 4.60 12.63 -6.90
C ASN A 76 4.60 13.97 -6.15
N LYS A 77 3.43 14.54 -5.87
CA LYS A 77 3.29 15.76 -5.06
C LYS A 77 3.56 15.49 -3.58
N TRP A 78 3.05 14.39 -3.07
CA TRP A 78 3.23 13.96 -1.68
C TRP A 78 4.70 13.69 -1.35
N LYS A 79 5.42 13.00 -2.22
CA LYS A 79 6.84 12.64 -2.07
C LYS A 79 7.72 13.84 -1.75
N LEU A 80 7.47 14.98 -2.37
CA LEU A 80 8.27 16.21 -2.20
C LEU A 80 8.23 16.75 -0.76
N ARG A 81 7.28 16.36 0.06
CA ARG A 81 7.10 16.83 1.44
C ARG A 81 7.61 15.85 2.48
N GLN A 82 8.15 14.70 2.05
CA GLN A 82 8.56 13.66 2.99
C GLN A 82 10.02 13.82 3.41
N LYS A 83 10.34 13.38 4.64
CA LYS A 83 11.71 13.41 5.19
C LYS A 83 12.50 12.18 4.78
N THR A 84 11.85 11.07 4.47
CA THR A 84 12.50 9.84 4.00
C THR A 84 13.23 10.10 2.68
N LYS A 85 14.53 9.83 2.65
CA LYS A 85 15.36 10.13 1.46
C LYS A 85 15.15 9.17 0.30
N LYS A 86 14.95 7.88 0.61
CA LYS A 86 14.78 6.82 -0.39
C LYS A 86 13.30 6.42 -0.46
N ILE A 87 12.56 7.07 -1.34
CA ILE A 87 11.15 6.79 -1.61
C ILE A 87 11.02 6.29 -3.05
N ASN A 88 10.50 5.09 -3.22
CA ASN A 88 10.36 4.42 -4.50
C ASN A 88 8.89 4.12 -4.81
N LEU A 89 8.46 4.45 -6.02
CA LEU A 89 7.18 4.07 -6.56
C LEU A 89 7.36 2.94 -7.58
N ILE A 90 6.65 1.84 -7.37
CA ILE A 90 6.58 0.72 -8.28
C ILE A 90 5.19 0.75 -8.91
N LYS A 91 5.14 1.07 -10.21
CA LYS A 91 3.88 1.26 -10.92
C LYS A 91 3.34 -0.08 -11.43
N GLY A 92 2.11 -0.39 -11.11
CA GLY A 92 1.42 -1.57 -11.60
C GLY A 92 0.68 -2.37 -10.53
N LEU A 93 0.15 -3.50 -10.93
CA LEU A 93 -0.50 -4.45 -10.03
C LEU A 93 0.56 -5.17 -9.20
N TRP A 94 0.34 -5.29 -7.90
CA TRP A 94 1.28 -5.99 -7.02
C TRP A 94 1.48 -7.45 -7.41
N GLN A 95 0.45 -8.10 -7.94
CA GLN A 95 0.53 -9.49 -8.44
C GLN A 95 1.56 -9.65 -9.56
N GLN A 96 1.74 -8.61 -10.37
CA GLN A 96 2.69 -8.58 -11.46
C GLN A 96 4.07 -8.08 -11.04
N GLN A 97 4.13 -7.14 -10.10
CA GLN A 97 5.37 -6.47 -9.71
C GLN A 97 6.15 -7.24 -8.63
N LEU A 98 5.45 -7.81 -7.64
CA LEU A 98 6.08 -8.47 -6.51
C LEU A 98 7.02 -9.63 -6.91
N PRO A 99 6.70 -10.48 -7.90
CA PRO A 99 7.61 -11.52 -8.37
C PRO A 99 8.96 -11.02 -8.89
N PHE A 100 9.04 -9.79 -9.35
CA PHE A 100 10.27 -9.18 -9.86
C PHE A 100 11.06 -8.38 -8.81
N LEU A 101 10.51 -8.17 -7.62
CA LEU A 101 11.19 -7.50 -6.53
C LEU A 101 12.14 -8.48 -5.83
N ASN A 102 13.43 -8.16 -5.86
CA ASN A 102 14.46 -8.99 -5.22
C ASN A 102 14.87 -8.49 -3.83
N LYS A 103 14.27 -7.40 -3.37
CA LYS A 103 14.57 -6.79 -2.07
C LYS A 103 13.78 -7.49 -0.96
N LYS A 104 14.42 -7.62 0.20
CA LYS A 104 13.80 -8.04 1.46
C LYS A 104 13.43 -6.81 2.28
N TYR A 105 12.26 -6.86 2.93
CA TYR A 105 11.70 -5.75 3.69
C TYR A 105 11.62 -6.07 5.17
N ASP A 106 11.79 -5.05 6.02
CA ASP A 106 11.69 -5.16 7.47
C ASP A 106 10.25 -4.99 7.95
N SER A 107 9.50 -4.12 7.29
CA SER A 107 8.11 -3.82 7.61
C SER A 107 7.27 -3.77 6.34
N ILE A 108 6.07 -4.36 6.38
CA ILE A 108 5.18 -4.46 5.24
C ILE A 108 3.77 -4.08 5.64
N PHE A 109 3.14 -3.21 4.88
CA PHE A 109 1.72 -2.88 5.01
C PHE A 109 0.96 -3.25 3.74
N PHE A 110 -0.04 -4.10 3.87
CA PHE A 110 -0.87 -4.56 2.76
C PHE A 110 -2.27 -3.95 2.84
N ASP A 111 -2.55 -3.03 1.93
CA ASP A 111 -3.84 -2.38 1.77
C ASP A 111 -4.25 -2.41 0.29
N ASP A 112 -4.75 -3.55 -0.15
CA ASP A 112 -5.13 -3.75 -1.54
C ASP A 112 -6.63 -3.50 -1.74
N SER A 113 -6.94 -2.53 -2.60
CA SER A 113 -8.30 -2.36 -3.10
C SER A 113 -8.64 -3.43 -4.14
N PRO A 114 -9.82 -4.06 -4.09
CA PRO A 114 -10.25 -5.02 -5.08
C PRO A 114 -10.07 -4.48 -6.49
N SER A 115 -9.33 -5.21 -7.32
CA SER A 115 -9.31 -4.94 -8.76
C SER A 115 -10.35 -5.87 -9.40
N HIS A 116 -11.23 -5.28 -10.17
CA HIS A 116 -12.30 -6.02 -10.87
C HIS A 116 -11.79 -6.95 -11.95
N GLU A 117 -10.52 -6.83 -12.29
CA GLU A 117 -9.85 -7.66 -13.30
C GLU A 117 -9.49 -9.06 -12.79
N ILE A 118 -9.55 -9.26 -11.46
CA ILE A 118 -9.23 -10.55 -10.85
C ILE A 118 -10.39 -10.93 -9.93
N ASN A 119 -11.17 -11.93 -10.35
CA ASN A 119 -12.30 -12.50 -9.59
C ASN A 119 -11.86 -13.30 -8.34
N LEU A 120 -10.86 -12.80 -7.60
CA LEU A 120 -10.46 -13.40 -6.34
C LEU A 120 -11.17 -12.69 -5.18
N ASN A 121 -11.71 -13.46 -4.26
CA ASN A 121 -12.20 -12.89 -3.01
C ASN A 121 -11.03 -12.29 -2.19
N ASN A 122 -11.34 -11.50 -1.18
CA ASN A 122 -10.32 -10.82 -0.38
C ASN A 122 -9.34 -11.79 0.29
N ASN A 123 -9.82 -12.94 0.74
CA ASN A 123 -8.97 -13.95 1.37
C ASN A 123 -7.99 -14.56 0.36
N ASP A 124 -8.47 -14.90 -0.84
CA ASP A 124 -7.61 -15.49 -1.87
C ASP A 124 -6.52 -14.52 -2.32
N ARG A 125 -6.83 -13.22 -2.40
CA ARG A 125 -5.84 -12.19 -2.71
C ARG A 125 -4.77 -12.06 -1.63
N PHE A 126 -5.17 -12.08 -0.37
CA PHE A 126 -4.22 -12.03 0.74
C PHE A 126 -3.35 -13.28 0.79
N TYR A 127 -3.91 -14.48 0.58
CA TYR A 127 -3.12 -15.71 0.49
C TYR A 127 -2.14 -15.70 -0.67
N LEU A 128 -2.55 -15.22 -1.85
CA LEU A 128 -1.63 -15.07 -2.97
C LEU A 128 -0.50 -14.10 -2.63
N PHE A 129 -0.82 -12.97 -1.98
CA PHE A 129 0.18 -12.01 -1.53
C PHE A 129 1.19 -12.66 -0.58
N LEU A 130 0.72 -13.38 0.43
CA LEU A 130 1.61 -14.09 1.36
C LEU A 130 2.50 -15.11 0.64
N LYS A 131 1.96 -15.88 -0.28
CA LYS A 131 2.74 -16.85 -1.07
C LYS A 131 3.87 -16.17 -1.83
N LEU A 132 3.59 -15.09 -2.54
CA LEU A 132 4.60 -14.35 -3.30
C LEU A 132 5.63 -13.69 -2.40
N LEU A 133 5.18 -13.09 -1.30
CA LEU A 133 6.02 -12.38 -0.34
C LEU A 133 7.04 -13.31 0.33
N LEU A 134 6.59 -14.49 0.79
CA LEU A 134 7.41 -15.47 1.51
C LEU A 134 8.51 -16.07 0.65
N LEU A 135 8.39 -16.03 -0.68
CA LEU A 135 9.39 -16.58 -1.58
C LEU A 135 10.76 -15.88 -1.44
N LYS A 136 10.78 -14.54 -1.33
CA LYS A 136 12.05 -13.81 -1.34
C LYS A 136 12.05 -12.40 -0.73
N ASN A 137 10.91 -11.90 -0.28
CA ASN A 137 10.79 -10.50 0.13
C ASN A 137 10.75 -10.28 1.64
N VAL A 138 10.88 -11.34 2.43
CA VAL A 138 10.87 -11.28 3.90
C VAL A 138 12.21 -11.69 4.50
N LYS A 139 12.48 -11.13 5.68
CA LYS A 139 13.53 -11.55 6.61
C LYS A 139 12.90 -12.36 7.74
N TYR A 140 13.72 -12.98 8.59
CA TYR A 140 13.23 -13.76 9.73
C TYR A 140 12.28 -12.98 10.66
N ASN A 141 12.56 -11.71 10.88
CA ASN A 141 11.79 -10.83 11.79
C ASN A 141 10.97 -9.76 11.07
N THR A 142 10.61 -9.97 9.80
CA THR A 142 9.73 -9.05 9.08
C THR A 142 8.38 -8.96 9.74
N THR A 143 7.90 -7.74 9.98
CA THR A 143 6.54 -7.48 10.47
C THR A 143 5.60 -7.17 9.31
N LEU A 144 4.41 -7.73 9.36
CA LEU A 144 3.34 -7.51 8.39
C LEU A 144 2.06 -7.10 9.10
N VAL A 145 1.48 -6.00 8.67
CA VAL A 145 0.12 -5.60 9.02
C VAL A 145 -0.68 -5.46 7.72
N TYR A 146 -1.93 -5.87 7.75
CA TYR A 146 -2.82 -5.78 6.60
C TYR A 146 -4.17 -5.17 6.97
N TYR A 147 -4.75 -4.46 6.01
CA TYR A 147 -6.12 -3.97 6.13
C TYR A 147 -7.08 -5.13 5.88
N ALA A 148 -7.81 -5.51 6.92
CA ALA A 148 -8.86 -6.51 6.79
C ALA A 148 -10.12 -5.85 6.23
N THR A 149 -10.44 -6.12 4.97
CA THR A 149 -11.71 -5.68 4.37
C THR A 149 -12.86 -6.49 4.95
N ARG A 150 -13.98 -5.81 5.12
CA ARG A 150 -15.23 -6.41 5.58
C ARG A 150 -15.90 -7.25 4.51
#